data_32be752c8354b04a398417ddf16e6919
#
_entry.id   32be752c8354b04a398417ddf16e6919
#
_cell.length_a   1.000
_cell.length_b   1.000
_cell.length_c   1.000
_cell.angle_alpha   90.00
_cell.angle_beta   90.00
_cell.angle_gamma   90.00
#
_symmetry.space_group_name_H-M   'P 1'
#
loop_
_entity.id
_entity.type
_entity.pdbx_description
1 polymer ?
#
loop_
_entity_poly.entity_id
_entity_poly.type
_entity_poly.pdbx_seq_one_letter_code
_entity_poly.pdbx_strand_id
1 'polypeptide(L)'
;MTLLLNGFELAKQCRAELAERVKAMPRAPKLAVILVGDNPASAIYVRNKEKAAAEVGVESLVYRLDSATQEELTALIEQLNADETVDGILVQMPLPAPLNEQEILQTINPAKDVDGFHPLNLGKLLIGEPAPVACTPKGCMRLIRLAKQDLTGLHAVVIGRSVIVGKPMAQLLLNANCTVT
;
A
#
# COMPACT_ATOMS: atom_id res chain seq x y z
N MET A 1 10.30 -18.77 26.46
CA MET A 1 10.11 -19.28 25.07
C MET A 1 10.17 -18.10 24.12
N THR A 2 10.93 -18.18 23.03
CA THR A 2 10.97 -17.14 21.99
C THR A 2 9.76 -17.33 21.08
N LEU A 3 8.95 -16.29 20.86
CA LEU A 3 7.87 -16.29 19.88
C LEU A 3 8.41 -15.83 18.53
N LEU A 4 8.31 -16.68 17.50
CA LEU A 4 8.63 -16.33 16.12
C LEU A 4 7.37 -15.79 15.42
N LEU A 5 7.41 -14.54 15.00
CA LEU A 5 6.35 -13.93 14.18
C LEU A 5 6.64 -14.20 12.70
N ASN A 6 6.03 -15.26 12.16
CA ASN A 6 6.27 -15.71 10.79
C ASN A 6 5.40 -14.90 9.80
N GLY A 7 6.01 -13.90 9.16
CA GLY A 7 5.32 -13.06 8.17
C GLY A 7 4.91 -13.82 6.89
N PHE A 8 5.62 -14.88 6.52
CA PHE A 8 5.26 -15.71 5.36
C PHE A 8 3.95 -16.45 5.58
N GLU A 9 3.79 -17.11 6.75
CA GLU A 9 2.56 -17.81 7.09
C GLU A 9 1.38 -16.86 7.24
N LEU A 10 1.59 -15.69 7.89
CA LEU A 10 0.56 -14.66 7.97
C LEU A 10 0.13 -14.16 6.58
N ALA A 11 1.07 -13.90 5.69
CA ALA A 11 0.78 -13.47 4.33
C ALA A 11 -0.01 -14.54 3.55
N LYS A 12 0.31 -15.83 3.73
CA LYS A 12 -0.42 -16.94 3.12
C LYS A 12 -1.87 -16.99 3.60
N GLN A 13 -2.10 -16.85 4.91
CA GLN A 13 -3.45 -16.77 5.47
C GLN A 13 -4.23 -15.58 4.91
N CYS A 14 -3.62 -14.39 4.90
CA CYS A 14 -4.25 -13.18 4.35
C CYS A 14 -4.63 -13.36 2.88
N ARG A 15 -3.79 -14.00 2.06
CA ARG A 15 -4.10 -14.25 0.64
C ARG A 15 -5.27 -15.23 0.50
N ALA A 16 -5.31 -16.28 1.31
CA ALA A 16 -6.43 -17.22 1.29
C ALA A 16 -7.77 -16.53 1.64
N GLU A 17 -7.78 -15.71 2.69
CA GLU A 17 -8.96 -14.91 3.08
C GLU A 17 -9.37 -13.92 1.98
N LEU A 18 -8.41 -13.26 1.32
CA LEU A 18 -8.66 -12.34 0.21
C LEU A 18 -9.22 -13.07 -1.00
N ALA A 19 -8.70 -14.24 -1.35
CA ALA A 19 -9.20 -15.02 -2.47
C ALA A 19 -10.69 -15.38 -2.31
N GLU A 20 -11.12 -15.80 -1.11
CA GLU A 20 -12.53 -16.07 -0.84
C GLU A 20 -13.39 -14.80 -0.94
N ARG A 21 -12.89 -13.67 -0.46
CA ARG A 21 -13.60 -12.39 -0.59
C ARG A 21 -13.73 -11.95 -2.04
N VAL A 22 -12.68 -12.09 -2.84
CA VAL A 22 -12.70 -11.72 -4.28
C VAL A 22 -13.67 -12.60 -5.06
N LYS A 23 -13.71 -13.92 -4.78
CA LYS A 23 -14.70 -14.83 -5.39
C LYS A 23 -16.14 -14.43 -5.13
N ALA A 24 -16.42 -13.81 -3.98
CA ALA A 24 -17.76 -13.35 -3.61
C ALA A 24 -18.13 -11.98 -4.21
N MET A 25 -17.21 -11.31 -4.92
CA MET A 25 -17.46 -10.02 -5.56
C MET A 25 -18.19 -10.21 -6.91
N PRO A 26 -19.00 -9.23 -7.34
CA PRO A 26 -19.70 -9.29 -8.63
C PRO A 26 -18.75 -9.29 -9.82
N ARG A 27 -17.54 -8.76 -9.68
CA ARG A 27 -16.44 -8.83 -10.65
C ARG A 27 -15.09 -8.85 -9.94
N ALA A 28 -14.06 -9.32 -10.63
CA ALA A 28 -12.69 -9.21 -10.15
C ALA A 28 -12.29 -7.73 -9.97
N PRO A 29 -11.68 -7.35 -8.84
CA PRO A 29 -11.10 -6.02 -8.69
C PRO A 29 -9.92 -5.84 -9.65
N LYS A 30 -9.74 -4.63 -10.18
CA LYS A 30 -8.70 -4.30 -11.15
C LYS A 30 -7.71 -3.30 -10.55
N LEU A 31 -6.44 -3.68 -10.50
CA LEU A 31 -5.34 -2.89 -9.97
C LEU A 31 -4.43 -2.42 -11.12
N ALA A 32 -4.33 -1.12 -11.33
CA ALA A 32 -3.32 -0.52 -12.20
C ALA A 32 -2.01 -0.34 -11.42
N VAL A 33 -0.92 -0.89 -11.96
CA VAL A 33 0.43 -0.78 -11.40
C VAL A 33 1.32 -0.08 -12.40
N ILE A 34 1.91 1.04 -12.00
CA ILE A 34 2.80 1.82 -12.87
C ILE A 34 4.23 1.68 -12.36
N LEU A 35 5.13 1.28 -13.25
CA LEU A 35 6.57 1.19 -13.03
C LEU A 35 7.28 2.09 -14.04
N VAL A 36 8.10 3.02 -13.58
CA VAL A 36 8.91 3.91 -14.42
C VAL A 36 10.39 3.60 -14.20
N GLY A 37 11.11 3.44 -15.30
CA GLY A 37 12.54 3.12 -15.30
C GLY A 37 12.84 1.64 -15.10
N ASP A 38 14.11 1.33 -14.97
CA ASP A 38 14.68 0.00 -15.01
C ASP A 38 15.24 -0.50 -13.66
N ASN A 39 14.82 0.13 -12.54
CA ASN A 39 15.30 -0.26 -11.22
C ASN A 39 15.00 -1.75 -10.93
N PRO A 40 16.03 -2.61 -10.76
CA PRO A 40 15.81 -4.05 -10.62
C PRO A 40 15.01 -4.43 -9.37
N ALA A 41 15.18 -3.69 -8.28
CA ALA A 41 14.41 -3.93 -7.04
C ALA A 41 12.93 -3.62 -7.26
N SER A 42 12.60 -2.50 -7.91
CA SER A 42 11.23 -2.13 -8.27
C SER A 42 10.58 -3.17 -9.18
N ALA A 43 11.32 -3.68 -10.17
CA ALA A 43 10.84 -4.73 -11.08
C ALA A 43 10.50 -6.04 -10.35
N ILE A 44 11.32 -6.42 -9.34
CA ILE A 44 11.06 -7.61 -8.50
C ILE A 44 9.78 -7.38 -7.67
N TYR A 45 9.61 -6.19 -7.05
CA TYR A 45 8.43 -5.88 -6.28
C TYR A 45 7.15 -5.91 -7.11
N VAL A 46 7.17 -5.31 -8.31
CA VAL A 46 6.02 -5.33 -9.22
C VAL A 46 5.66 -6.76 -9.61
N ARG A 47 6.64 -7.58 -10.03
CA ARG A 47 6.41 -8.98 -10.37
C ARG A 47 5.81 -9.79 -9.22
N ASN A 48 6.28 -9.55 -7.98
CA ASN A 48 5.72 -10.22 -6.80
C ASN A 48 4.28 -9.77 -6.52
N LYS A 49 3.96 -8.49 -6.74
CA LYS A 49 2.59 -7.95 -6.63
C LYS A 49 1.68 -8.56 -7.68
N GLU A 50 2.11 -8.63 -8.96
CA GLU A 50 1.36 -9.30 -10.03
C GLU A 50 1.02 -10.75 -9.67
N LYS A 51 2.03 -11.51 -9.20
CA LYS A 51 1.84 -12.90 -8.79
C LYS A 51 0.84 -13.02 -7.63
N ALA A 52 0.97 -12.18 -6.61
CA ALA A 52 0.08 -12.21 -5.45
C ALA A 52 -1.35 -11.78 -5.81
N ALA A 53 -1.51 -10.79 -6.70
CA ALA A 53 -2.79 -10.36 -7.22
C ALA A 53 -3.49 -11.49 -7.99
N ALA A 54 -2.79 -12.16 -8.91
CA ALA A 54 -3.31 -13.30 -9.65
C ALA A 54 -3.71 -14.47 -8.72
N GLU A 55 -2.92 -14.74 -7.67
CA GLU A 55 -3.22 -15.78 -6.67
C GLU A 55 -4.56 -15.55 -5.96
N VAL A 56 -4.94 -14.30 -5.74
CA VAL A 56 -6.18 -13.94 -5.05
C VAL A 56 -7.33 -13.54 -5.98
N GLY A 57 -7.12 -13.60 -7.30
CA GLY A 57 -8.16 -13.29 -8.28
C GLY A 57 -8.33 -11.80 -8.58
N VAL A 58 -7.34 -10.97 -8.27
CA VAL A 58 -7.29 -9.55 -8.65
C VAL A 58 -6.63 -9.40 -10.02
N GLU A 59 -7.28 -8.68 -10.94
CA GLU A 59 -6.70 -8.32 -12.25
C GLU A 59 -5.63 -7.25 -12.08
N SER A 60 -4.45 -7.46 -12.67
CA SER A 60 -3.37 -6.48 -12.68
C SER A 60 -3.17 -5.91 -14.08
N LEU A 61 -3.29 -4.57 -14.21
CA LEU A 61 -2.88 -3.81 -15.39
C LEU A 61 -1.50 -3.21 -15.09
N VAL A 62 -0.45 -3.73 -15.72
CA VAL A 62 0.91 -3.26 -15.46
C VAL A 62 1.42 -2.40 -16.61
N TYR A 63 1.66 -1.14 -16.31
CA TYR A 63 2.25 -0.13 -17.19
C TYR A 63 3.75 -0.06 -16.90
N ARG A 64 4.57 -0.59 -17.81
CA ARG A 64 6.04 -0.54 -17.73
C ARG A 64 6.53 0.53 -18.70
N LEU A 65 7.03 1.63 -18.14
CA LEU A 65 7.52 2.77 -18.89
C LEU A 65 9.05 2.82 -18.70
N ASP A 66 9.80 2.71 -19.78
CA ASP A 66 11.27 2.82 -19.72
C ASP A 66 11.69 4.21 -19.20
N SER A 67 10.92 5.24 -19.58
CA SER A 67 10.99 6.61 -19.07
C SER A 67 9.62 7.28 -19.20
N ALA A 68 9.40 8.36 -18.48
CA ALA A 68 8.24 9.23 -18.64
C ALA A 68 8.59 10.65 -18.24
N THR A 69 7.95 11.65 -18.83
CA THR A 69 7.91 13.01 -18.31
C THR A 69 6.88 13.10 -17.19
N GLN A 70 6.93 14.21 -16.43
CA GLN A 70 5.93 14.49 -15.38
C GLN A 70 4.51 14.55 -15.97
N GLU A 71 4.37 15.21 -17.14
CA GLU A 71 3.11 15.39 -17.84
C GLU A 71 2.55 14.06 -18.37
N GLU A 72 3.39 13.22 -18.95
CA GLU A 72 2.97 11.89 -19.47
C GLU A 72 2.48 10.99 -18.33
N LEU A 73 3.22 10.97 -17.22
CA LEU A 73 2.84 10.15 -16.06
C LEU A 73 1.55 10.68 -15.40
N THR A 74 1.42 12.00 -15.28
CA THR A 74 0.21 12.66 -14.79
C THR A 74 -0.99 12.31 -15.66
N ALA A 75 -0.87 12.45 -16.99
CA ALA A 75 -1.95 12.14 -17.92
C ALA A 75 -2.38 10.66 -17.86
N LEU A 76 -1.43 9.73 -17.72
CA LEU A 76 -1.75 8.31 -17.51
C LEU A 76 -2.55 8.08 -16.23
N ILE A 77 -2.15 8.72 -15.12
CA ILE A 77 -2.84 8.58 -13.84
C ILE A 77 -4.25 9.19 -13.93
N GLU A 78 -4.42 10.34 -14.56
CA GLU A 78 -5.73 10.97 -14.77
C GLU A 78 -6.66 10.08 -15.61
N GLN A 79 -6.14 9.43 -16.65
CA GLN A 79 -6.88 8.45 -17.43
C GLN A 79 -7.34 7.27 -16.57
N LEU A 80 -6.46 6.73 -15.70
CA LEU A 80 -6.79 5.65 -14.79
C LEU A 80 -7.76 6.07 -13.69
N ASN A 81 -7.67 7.32 -13.22
CA ASN A 81 -8.63 7.90 -12.30
C ASN A 81 -10.05 7.94 -12.89
N ALA A 82 -10.16 8.28 -14.18
CA ALA A 82 -11.44 8.37 -14.90
C ALA A 82 -12.00 7.00 -15.30
N ASP A 83 -11.17 5.96 -15.40
CA ASP A 83 -11.60 4.61 -15.77
C ASP A 83 -12.36 3.94 -14.61
N GLU A 84 -13.68 3.82 -14.72
CA GLU A 84 -14.54 3.19 -13.71
C GLU A 84 -14.28 1.68 -13.53
N THR A 85 -13.58 1.05 -14.48
CA THR A 85 -13.19 -0.36 -14.35
C THR A 85 -11.96 -0.58 -13.50
N VAL A 86 -11.15 0.47 -13.23
CA VAL A 86 -9.98 0.44 -12.38
C VAL A 86 -10.37 0.77 -10.94
N ASP A 87 -10.17 -0.17 -10.03
CA ASP A 87 -10.51 -0.02 -8.60
C ASP A 87 -9.38 0.53 -7.76
N GLY A 88 -8.13 0.35 -8.20
CA GLY A 88 -6.96 0.83 -7.47
C GLY A 88 -5.82 1.19 -8.40
N ILE A 89 -5.02 2.17 -7.97
CA ILE A 89 -3.83 2.65 -8.67
C ILE A 89 -2.65 2.58 -7.72
N LEU A 90 -1.53 2.03 -8.21
CA LEU A 90 -0.27 1.93 -7.51
C LEU A 90 0.85 2.44 -8.42
N VAL A 91 1.57 3.46 -7.96
CA VAL A 91 2.80 3.92 -8.61
C VAL A 91 3.99 3.38 -7.81
N GLN A 92 4.80 2.54 -8.44
CA GLN A 92 5.93 1.91 -7.76
C GLN A 92 7.04 2.93 -7.46
N MET A 93 7.29 3.16 -6.18
CA MET A 93 8.38 4.02 -5.71
C MET A 93 9.69 3.23 -5.56
N PRO A 94 10.86 3.90 -5.66
CA PRO A 94 11.01 5.33 -6.01
C PRO A 94 10.85 5.59 -7.49
N LEU A 95 10.48 6.82 -7.86
CA LEU A 95 10.48 7.28 -9.24
C LEU A 95 11.88 7.79 -9.64
N PRO A 96 12.29 7.62 -10.92
CA PRO A 96 13.55 8.20 -11.40
C PRO A 96 13.46 9.72 -11.48
N ALA A 97 14.61 10.41 -11.23
CA ALA A 97 14.70 11.83 -11.49
C ALA A 97 14.50 12.11 -13.00
N PRO A 98 13.87 13.24 -13.38
CA PRO A 98 13.49 14.39 -12.54
C PRO A 98 12.04 14.36 -12.03
N LEU A 99 11.35 13.22 -12.02
CA LEU A 99 9.95 13.12 -11.62
C LEU A 99 9.74 13.56 -10.17
N ASN A 100 8.69 14.35 -9.92
CA ASN A 100 8.28 14.77 -8.59
C ASN A 100 7.29 13.74 -8.00
N GLU A 101 7.80 12.86 -7.13
CA GLU A 101 7.01 11.81 -6.49
C GLU A 101 5.79 12.35 -5.74
N GLN A 102 5.94 13.50 -5.05
CA GLN A 102 4.86 14.07 -4.25
C GLN A 102 3.69 14.55 -5.13
N GLU A 103 3.97 15.19 -6.24
CA GLU A 103 2.94 15.63 -7.19
C GLU A 103 2.24 14.42 -7.82
N ILE A 104 3.01 13.40 -8.23
CA ILE A 104 2.46 12.17 -8.79
C ILE A 104 1.52 11.48 -7.79
N LEU A 105 1.92 11.33 -6.52
CA LEU A 105 1.07 10.73 -5.50
C LEU A 105 -0.22 11.53 -5.26
N GLN A 106 -0.16 12.86 -5.38
CA GLN A 106 -1.35 13.72 -5.24
C GLN A 106 -2.28 13.70 -6.45
N THR A 107 -1.79 13.27 -7.63
CA THR A 107 -2.63 13.10 -8.83
C THR A 107 -3.55 11.88 -8.70
N ILE A 108 -3.16 10.86 -7.94
CA ILE A 108 -3.97 9.66 -7.75
C ILE A 108 -5.27 10.03 -7.02
N ASN A 109 -6.42 9.58 -7.54
CA ASN A 109 -7.68 9.73 -6.81
C ASN A 109 -7.58 9.04 -5.43
N PRO A 110 -7.83 9.76 -4.31
CA PRO A 110 -7.71 9.19 -2.96
C PRO A 110 -8.52 7.90 -2.75
N ALA A 111 -9.62 7.73 -3.47
CA ALA A 111 -10.44 6.51 -3.41
C ALA A 111 -9.77 5.31 -4.11
N LYS A 112 -8.85 5.56 -5.05
CA LYS A 112 -8.08 4.54 -5.79
C LYS A 112 -6.64 4.39 -5.31
N ASP A 113 -6.19 5.22 -4.35
CA ASP A 113 -4.85 5.16 -3.74
C ASP A 113 -4.73 3.92 -2.84
N VAL A 114 -4.22 2.83 -3.37
CA VAL A 114 -4.11 1.57 -2.62
C VAL A 114 -2.94 1.52 -1.64
N ASP A 115 -1.95 2.38 -1.82
CA ASP A 115 -0.79 2.49 -0.91
C ASP A 115 -1.05 3.43 0.28
N GLY A 116 -2.11 4.25 0.23
CA GLY A 116 -2.47 5.18 1.31
C GLY A 116 -1.46 6.32 1.48
N PHE A 117 -0.81 6.75 0.38
CA PHE A 117 0.20 7.81 0.42
C PHE A 117 -0.38 9.19 0.08
N HIS A 118 -1.59 9.25 -0.46
CA HIS A 118 -2.26 10.50 -0.74
C HIS A 118 -2.48 11.31 0.55
N PRO A 119 -2.21 12.63 0.57
CA PRO A 119 -2.35 13.47 1.78
C PRO A 119 -3.72 13.35 2.46
N LEU A 120 -4.80 13.21 1.70
CA LEU A 120 -6.14 12.99 2.25
C LEU A 120 -6.22 11.68 3.06
N ASN A 121 -5.67 10.59 2.56
CA ASN A 121 -5.67 9.29 3.24
C ASN A 121 -4.78 9.30 4.48
N LEU A 122 -3.62 9.98 4.40
CA LEU A 122 -2.77 10.23 5.57
C LEU A 122 -3.46 11.10 6.62
N GLY A 123 -4.20 12.12 6.20
CA GLY A 123 -5.03 12.95 7.08
C GLY A 123 -6.12 12.15 7.78
N LYS A 124 -6.84 11.29 7.06
CA LYS A 124 -7.83 10.38 7.63
C LYS A 124 -7.21 9.41 8.65
N LEU A 125 -6.04 8.83 8.33
CA LEU A 125 -5.31 8.00 9.28
C LEU A 125 -4.97 8.76 10.56
N LEU A 126 -4.54 10.03 10.45
CA LEU A 126 -4.21 10.88 11.59
C LEU A 126 -5.39 11.10 12.52
N ILE A 127 -6.59 11.33 11.97
CA ILE A 127 -7.82 11.59 12.75
C ILE A 127 -8.59 10.31 13.09
N GLY A 128 -8.08 9.14 12.71
CA GLY A 128 -8.70 7.85 13.00
C GLY A 128 -9.89 7.48 12.11
N GLU A 129 -10.07 8.16 10.97
CA GLU A 129 -11.09 7.81 9.98
C GLU A 129 -10.66 6.64 9.09
N PRO A 130 -11.61 5.82 8.60
CA PRO A 130 -11.33 4.75 7.64
C PRO A 130 -10.70 5.29 6.35
N ALA A 131 -9.53 4.77 6.00
CA ALA A 131 -8.83 5.09 4.76
C ALA A 131 -7.89 3.93 4.34
N PRO A 132 -7.42 3.89 3.10
CA PRO A 132 -6.26 3.11 2.74
C PRO A 132 -5.06 3.51 3.60
N VAL A 133 -4.30 2.51 4.04
CA VAL A 133 -3.14 2.69 4.92
C VAL A 133 -1.95 1.99 4.30
N ALA A 134 -0.77 2.60 4.40
CA ALA A 134 0.49 2.06 3.91
C ALA A 134 0.67 0.58 4.28
N CYS A 135 0.97 -0.24 3.28
CA CYS A 135 0.96 -1.70 3.40
C CYS A 135 1.97 -2.23 4.43
N THR A 136 3.18 -1.66 4.49
CA THR A 136 4.22 -2.09 5.42
C THR A 136 3.83 -1.85 6.89
N PRO A 137 3.41 -0.65 7.32
CA PRO A 137 2.91 -0.42 8.67
C PRO A 137 1.70 -1.29 9.03
N LYS A 138 0.77 -1.46 8.08
CA LYS A 138 -0.41 -2.33 8.27
C LYS A 138 -0.01 -3.79 8.48
N GLY A 139 0.98 -4.28 7.74
CA GLY A 139 1.55 -5.62 7.91
C GLY A 139 2.24 -5.78 9.26
N CYS A 140 3.03 -4.78 9.69
CA CYS A 140 3.65 -4.76 11.01
C CYS A 140 2.60 -4.84 12.13
N MET A 141 1.52 -4.06 12.05
CA MET A 141 0.43 -4.12 13.03
C MET A 141 -0.22 -5.50 13.09
N ARG A 142 -0.40 -6.18 11.95
CA ARG A 142 -0.90 -7.56 11.94
C ARG A 142 0.05 -8.53 12.65
N LEU A 143 1.35 -8.42 12.41
CA LEU A 143 2.37 -9.23 13.11
C LEU A 143 2.41 -8.96 14.61
N ILE A 144 2.36 -7.69 15.01
CA ILE A 144 2.35 -7.30 16.43
C ILE A 144 1.13 -7.91 17.13
N ARG A 145 -0.04 -7.88 16.49
CA ARG A 145 -1.28 -8.43 17.05
C ARG A 145 -1.28 -9.96 17.19
N LEU A 146 -0.43 -10.68 16.47
CA LEU A 146 -0.21 -12.11 16.71
C LEU A 146 0.47 -12.35 18.08
N ALA A 147 1.34 -11.43 18.50
CA ALA A 147 1.99 -11.54 19.80
C ALA A 147 1.12 -10.98 20.92
N LYS A 148 0.41 -9.90 20.67
CA LYS A 148 -0.44 -9.22 21.64
C LYS A 148 -1.62 -8.52 20.94
N GLN A 149 -2.81 -9.03 21.16
CA GLN A 149 -4.04 -8.57 20.51
C GLN A 149 -4.42 -7.15 20.95
N ASP A 150 -4.42 -6.87 22.24
CA ASP A 150 -4.68 -5.55 22.80
C ASP A 150 -3.36 -4.83 23.12
N LEU A 151 -3.18 -3.66 22.53
CA LEU A 151 -1.97 -2.83 22.67
C LEU A 151 -2.18 -1.63 23.62
N THR A 152 -3.38 -1.48 24.16
CA THR A 152 -3.74 -0.36 25.03
C THR A 152 -2.76 -0.20 26.19
N GLY A 153 -2.24 1.02 26.37
CA GLY A 153 -1.33 1.37 27.44
C GLY A 153 0.13 0.89 27.26
N LEU A 154 0.45 0.21 26.15
CA LEU A 154 1.83 -0.16 25.87
C LEU A 154 2.64 1.05 25.40
N HIS A 155 3.95 1.02 25.68
CA HIS A 155 4.90 1.98 25.15
C HIS A 155 5.59 1.39 23.91
N ALA A 156 5.47 2.08 22.78
CA ALA A 156 6.08 1.71 21.52
C ALA A 156 7.15 2.74 21.12
N VAL A 157 8.29 2.25 20.61
CA VAL A 157 9.37 3.09 20.07
C VAL A 157 9.46 2.86 18.59
N VAL A 158 9.34 3.95 17.77
CA VAL A 158 9.40 3.90 16.31
C VAL A 158 10.68 4.61 15.84
N ILE A 159 11.65 3.84 15.35
CA ILE A 159 12.89 4.37 14.77
C ILE A 159 12.67 4.60 13.28
N GLY A 160 12.27 5.82 12.91
CA GLY A 160 12.00 6.21 11.54
C GLY A 160 10.87 7.24 11.41
N ARG A 161 10.96 8.09 10.37
CA ARG A 161 10.00 9.18 10.17
C ARG A 161 9.56 9.36 8.70
N SER A 162 9.76 8.33 7.87
CA SER A 162 9.31 8.40 6.48
C SER A 162 7.79 8.50 6.40
N VAL A 163 7.31 9.15 5.34
CA VAL A 163 5.86 9.28 5.07
C VAL A 163 5.23 7.93 4.75
N ILE A 164 6.01 7.02 4.17
CA ILE A 164 5.53 5.72 3.70
C ILE A 164 5.57 4.62 4.77
N VAL A 165 6.37 4.78 5.85
CA VAL A 165 6.49 3.75 6.91
C VAL A 165 6.44 4.35 8.32
N GLY A 166 7.40 5.21 8.69
CA GLY A 166 7.58 5.64 10.08
C GLY A 166 6.38 6.42 10.64
N LYS A 167 5.94 7.46 9.92
CA LYS A 167 4.78 8.26 10.32
C LYS A 167 3.49 7.44 10.38
N PRO A 168 3.12 6.64 9.34
CA PRO A 168 1.95 5.79 9.41
C PRO A 168 2.03 4.73 10.53
N MET A 169 3.23 4.17 10.79
CA MET A 169 3.41 3.21 11.88
C MET A 169 3.14 3.83 13.25
N ALA A 170 3.72 5.01 13.51
CA ALA A 170 3.49 5.74 14.75
C ALA A 170 2.00 6.07 14.93
N GLN A 171 1.33 6.50 13.86
CA GLN A 171 -0.10 6.81 13.92
C GLN A 171 -0.97 5.57 14.16
N LEU A 172 -0.65 4.43 13.54
CA LEU A 172 -1.39 3.18 13.80
C LEU A 172 -1.24 2.70 15.24
N LEU A 173 -0.07 2.89 15.85
CA LEU A 173 0.17 2.57 17.25
C LEU A 173 -0.58 3.52 18.19
N LEU A 174 -0.60 4.84 17.88
CA LEU A 174 -1.41 5.81 18.61
C LEU A 174 -2.90 5.46 18.53
N ASN A 175 -3.42 5.13 17.35
CA ASN A 175 -4.80 4.70 17.15
C ASN A 175 -5.13 3.36 17.86
N ALA A 176 -4.10 2.59 18.22
CA ALA A 176 -4.21 1.39 19.05
C ALA A 176 -3.99 1.66 20.54
N ASN A 177 -4.08 2.92 20.98
CA ASN A 177 -3.91 3.40 22.36
C ASN A 177 -2.53 3.12 22.97
N CYS A 178 -1.48 3.08 22.16
CA CYS A 178 -0.11 3.06 22.63
C CYS A 178 0.40 4.46 22.99
N THR A 179 1.33 4.54 23.96
CA THR A 179 2.26 5.67 24.06
C THR A 179 3.35 5.47 23.02
N VAL A 180 3.63 6.47 22.18
CA VAL A 180 4.61 6.34 21.08
C VAL A 180 5.73 7.36 21.23
N THR A 181 6.96 6.86 21.10
CA THR A 181 8.19 7.67 21.03
C THR A 181 8.88 7.48 19.70
#